data_54f8ffaa0a850584ac7396250d688484
#
_entry.id   54f8ffaa0a850584ac7396250d688484
#
_cell.length_a   1.000
_cell.length_b   1.000
_cell.length_c   1.000
_cell.angle_alpha   90.00
_cell.angle_beta   90.00
_cell.angle_gamma   90.00
#
_symmetry.space_group_name_H-M   'P 1'
#
loop_
_entity.id
_entity.type
_entity.pdbx_description
1 polymer ?
#
loop_
_entity_poly.entity_id
_entity_poly.type
_entity_poly.pdbx_seq_one_letter_code
_entity_poly.pdbx_strand_id
1 'polypeptide(L)'
;METKFESYTMTIYLLAQVFSAIGALCVAISSFAKSKNNMLVWQITDYIFTAIANLLLGGYTGALTISISIIRNSLMVKKKMTKTILTILIIIQIIVGTYLNQLGIIGYLPIISSVSYSLAIATTPNLQWLRWVIIENMLLWLIYDLTIQA
;
A
#
# COMPACT_ATOMS: atom_id res chain seq x y z
N MET A 1 -6.59 -28.92 22.20
CA MET A 1 -6.62 -28.50 20.76
C MET A 1 -6.77 -26.99 20.65
N GLU A 2 -7.60 -26.33 21.47
CA GLU A 2 -7.80 -24.86 21.53
C GLU A 2 -6.51 -24.06 21.77
N THR A 3 -5.71 -24.42 22.78
CA THR A 3 -4.46 -23.72 23.12
C THR A 3 -3.42 -23.67 21.97
N LYS A 4 -3.41 -24.69 21.13
CA LYS A 4 -2.50 -24.74 19.97
C LYS A 4 -2.99 -23.86 18.82
N PHE A 5 -4.29 -23.75 18.64
CA PHE A 5 -4.92 -22.86 17.66
C PHE A 5 -4.75 -21.38 18.05
N GLU A 6 -4.99 -21.04 19.32
CA GLU A 6 -4.75 -19.70 19.86
C GLU A 6 -3.28 -19.27 19.72
N SER A 7 -2.34 -20.16 20.04
CA SER A 7 -0.90 -19.91 19.87
C SER A 7 -0.52 -19.66 18.41
N TYR A 8 -1.10 -20.40 17.46
CA TYR A 8 -0.85 -20.23 16.04
C TYR A 8 -1.39 -18.89 15.52
N THR A 9 -2.59 -18.53 15.92
CA THR A 9 -3.22 -17.23 15.55
C THR A 9 -2.43 -16.06 16.10
N MET A 10 -1.98 -16.15 17.36
CA MET A 10 -1.13 -15.15 17.99
C MET A 10 0.20 -14.96 17.24
N THR A 11 0.81 -16.07 16.80
CA THR A 11 2.08 -16.02 16.05
C THR A 11 1.91 -15.32 14.70
N ILE A 12 0.83 -15.62 13.96
CA ILE A 12 0.52 -14.95 12.68
C ILE A 12 0.31 -13.44 12.89
N TYR A 13 -0.46 -13.09 13.92
CA TYR A 13 -0.71 -11.69 14.27
C TYR A 13 0.59 -10.94 14.58
N LEU A 14 1.46 -11.51 15.42
CA LEU A 14 2.76 -10.90 15.76
C LEU A 14 3.66 -10.74 14.53
N LEU A 15 3.69 -11.75 13.65
CA LEU A 15 4.44 -11.66 12.39
C LEU A 15 3.91 -10.53 11.50
N ALA A 16 2.59 -10.41 11.37
CA ALA A 16 1.98 -9.33 10.60
C ALA A 16 2.35 -7.95 11.16
N GLN A 17 2.32 -7.78 12.51
CA GLN A 17 2.71 -6.53 13.16
C GLN A 17 4.20 -6.20 12.91
N VAL A 18 5.09 -7.18 12.95
CA VAL A 18 6.51 -6.97 12.63
C VAL A 18 6.68 -6.51 11.18
N PHE A 19 6.02 -7.15 10.22
CA PHE A 19 6.07 -6.75 8.82
C PHE A 19 5.48 -5.34 8.61
N SER A 20 4.36 -5.01 9.23
CA SER A 20 3.77 -3.66 9.18
C SER A 20 4.73 -2.60 9.74
N ALA A 21 5.39 -2.88 10.86
CA ALA A 21 6.35 -1.97 11.47
C ALA A 21 7.58 -1.73 10.56
N ILE A 22 8.10 -2.76 9.91
CA ILE A 22 9.20 -2.62 8.94
C ILE A 22 8.74 -1.78 7.74
N GLY A 23 7.54 -2.03 7.21
CA GLY A 23 6.95 -1.24 6.14
C GLY A 23 6.82 0.24 6.53
N ALA A 24 6.26 0.53 7.71
CA ALA A 24 6.12 1.89 8.22
C ALA A 24 7.46 2.63 8.33
N LEU A 25 8.53 1.94 8.75
CA LEU A 25 9.89 2.52 8.76
C LEU A 25 10.37 2.83 7.34
N CYS A 26 10.13 1.95 6.37
CA CYS A 26 10.51 2.17 4.97
C CYS A 26 9.78 3.38 4.35
N VAL A 27 8.47 3.53 4.60
CA VAL A 27 7.73 4.69 4.09
C VAL A 27 8.17 5.99 4.77
N ALA A 28 8.48 5.95 6.07
CA ALA A 28 9.05 7.10 6.77
C ALA A 28 10.39 7.53 6.15
N ILE A 29 11.30 6.58 5.89
CA ILE A 29 12.58 6.84 5.21
C ILE A 29 12.33 7.41 3.80
N SER A 30 11.33 6.89 3.06
CA SER A 30 10.98 7.38 1.73
C SER A 30 10.65 8.87 1.71
N SER A 31 10.05 9.39 2.80
CA SER A 31 9.68 10.81 2.94
C SER A 31 10.89 11.76 3.03
N PHE A 32 12.05 11.24 3.45
CA PHE A 32 13.31 11.99 3.49
C PHE A 32 14.13 11.87 2.19
N ALA A 33 13.68 11.08 1.22
CA ALA A 33 14.41 10.88 -0.02
C ALA A 33 14.62 12.20 -0.78
N LYS A 34 15.82 12.38 -1.33
CA LYS A 34 16.21 13.59 -2.09
C LYS A 34 15.79 13.52 -3.57
N SER A 35 15.38 12.38 -4.06
CA SER A 35 14.92 12.17 -5.43
C SER A 35 13.68 11.30 -5.48
N LYS A 36 12.83 11.53 -6.50
CA LYS A 36 11.62 10.75 -6.75
C LYS A 36 11.94 9.25 -6.90
N ASN A 37 13.03 8.91 -7.57
CA ASN A 37 13.44 7.51 -7.75
C ASN A 37 13.75 6.82 -6.43
N ASN A 38 14.55 7.45 -5.56
CA ASN A 38 14.87 6.89 -4.25
C ASN A 38 13.62 6.77 -3.37
N MET A 39 12.72 7.76 -3.42
CA MET A 39 11.44 7.71 -2.74
C MET A 39 10.63 6.48 -3.19
N LEU A 40 10.53 6.24 -4.50
CA LEU A 40 9.81 5.11 -5.05
C LEU A 40 10.42 3.75 -4.69
N VAL A 41 11.75 3.65 -4.63
CA VAL A 41 12.45 2.41 -4.25
C VAL A 41 12.14 2.06 -2.78
N TRP A 42 12.20 3.03 -1.87
CA TRP A 42 11.84 2.80 -0.47
C TRP A 42 10.38 2.42 -0.30
N GLN A 43 9.48 3.01 -1.09
CA GLN A 43 8.06 2.63 -1.10
C GLN A 43 7.83 1.21 -1.66
N ILE A 44 8.59 0.76 -2.66
CA ILE A 44 8.50 -0.63 -3.13
C ILE A 44 8.88 -1.59 -2.00
N THR A 45 9.91 -1.27 -1.22
CA THR A 45 10.33 -2.07 -0.08
C THR A 45 9.24 -2.11 1.00
N ASP A 46 8.66 -0.95 1.36
CA ASP A 46 7.50 -0.87 2.22
C ASP A 46 6.36 -1.77 1.72
N TYR A 47 5.98 -1.62 0.48
CA TYR A 47 4.86 -2.36 -0.12
C TYR A 47 5.03 -3.88 -0.06
N ILE A 48 6.25 -4.40 -0.18
CA ILE A 48 6.50 -5.85 -0.06
C ILE A 48 6.15 -6.32 1.35
N PHE A 49 6.62 -5.63 2.39
CA PHE A 49 6.35 -5.99 3.78
C PHE A 49 4.87 -5.81 4.14
N THR A 50 4.29 -4.69 3.74
CA THR A 50 2.89 -4.36 4.04
C THR A 50 1.92 -5.29 3.28
N ALA A 51 2.24 -5.72 2.06
CA ALA A 51 1.45 -6.72 1.34
C ALA A 51 1.39 -8.05 2.08
N ILE A 52 2.54 -8.52 2.62
CA ILE A 52 2.61 -9.75 3.40
C ILE A 52 1.76 -9.60 4.68
N ALA A 53 1.88 -8.49 5.39
CA ALA A 53 1.09 -8.22 6.59
C ALA A 53 -0.42 -8.24 6.29
N ASN A 54 -0.85 -7.55 5.24
CA ASN A 54 -2.26 -7.52 4.82
C ASN A 54 -2.78 -8.92 4.45
N LEU A 55 -1.99 -9.74 3.75
CA LEU A 55 -2.39 -11.12 3.42
C LEU A 55 -2.55 -11.97 4.68
N LEU A 56 -1.65 -11.86 5.65
CA LEU A 56 -1.71 -12.59 6.92
C LEU A 56 -2.94 -12.22 7.74
N LEU A 57 -3.40 -10.98 7.65
CA LEU A 57 -4.57 -10.46 8.38
C LEU A 57 -5.88 -10.50 7.58
N GLY A 58 -5.88 -11.07 6.37
CA GLY A 58 -7.07 -11.17 5.53
C GLY A 58 -7.49 -9.86 4.86
N GLY A 59 -6.62 -8.85 4.84
CA GLY A 59 -6.83 -7.56 4.17
C GLY A 59 -6.67 -7.63 2.65
N TYR A 60 -7.48 -8.43 1.96
CA TYR A 60 -7.31 -8.74 0.53
C TYR A 60 -7.38 -7.50 -0.37
N THR A 61 -8.25 -6.54 -0.08
CA THR A 61 -8.33 -5.27 -0.82
C THR A 61 -7.02 -4.48 -0.67
N GLY A 62 -6.49 -4.40 0.56
CA GLY A 62 -5.19 -3.78 0.83
C GLY A 62 -4.07 -4.50 0.08
N ALA A 63 -3.95 -5.81 0.20
CA ALA A 63 -2.92 -6.60 -0.47
C ALA A 63 -2.95 -6.42 -2.01
N LEU A 64 -4.15 -6.38 -2.63
CA LEU A 64 -4.30 -6.12 -4.06
C LEU A 64 -3.79 -4.72 -4.44
N THR A 65 -4.25 -3.69 -3.73
CA THR A 65 -3.89 -2.30 -4.04
C THR A 65 -2.40 -2.05 -3.88
N ILE A 66 -1.78 -2.69 -2.88
CA ILE A 66 -0.33 -2.66 -2.67
C ILE A 66 0.39 -3.38 -3.80
N SER A 67 -0.08 -4.56 -4.25
CA SER A 67 0.52 -5.30 -5.37
C SER A 67 0.53 -4.47 -6.66
N ILE A 68 -0.57 -3.79 -6.97
CA ILE A 68 -0.66 -2.87 -8.10
C ILE A 68 0.30 -1.69 -7.93
N SER A 69 0.44 -1.17 -6.71
CA SER A 69 1.36 -0.09 -6.38
C SER A 69 2.83 -0.48 -6.56
N ILE A 70 3.21 -1.72 -6.26
CA ILE A 70 4.54 -2.28 -6.55
C ILE A 70 4.80 -2.25 -8.07
N ILE A 71 3.86 -2.73 -8.87
CA ILE A 71 3.97 -2.73 -10.33
C ILE A 71 4.12 -1.30 -10.84
N ARG A 72 3.24 -0.39 -10.39
CA ARG A 72 3.27 1.03 -10.76
C ARG A 72 4.62 1.67 -10.46
N ASN A 73 5.07 1.58 -9.20
CA ASN A 73 6.32 2.21 -8.78
C ASN A 73 7.54 1.59 -9.50
N SER A 74 7.54 0.27 -9.72
CA SER A 74 8.61 -0.41 -10.47
C SER A 74 8.69 0.06 -11.92
N LEU A 75 7.55 0.23 -12.59
CA LEU A 75 7.50 0.77 -13.95
C LEU A 75 7.95 2.24 -14.01
N MET A 76 7.62 3.03 -12.98
CA MET A 76 8.07 4.43 -12.88
C MET A 76 9.59 4.53 -12.68
N VAL A 77 10.16 3.73 -11.77
CA VAL A 77 11.62 3.67 -11.55
C VAL A 77 12.35 3.30 -12.83
N LYS A 78 11.81 2.32 -13.58
CA LYS A 78 12.36 1.89 -14.88
C LYS A 78 12.04 2.84 -16.05
N LYS A 79 11.36 3.96 -15.80
CA LYS A 79 10.90 4.92 -16.83
C LYS A 79 10.06 4.29 -17.94
N LYS A 80 9.33 3.22 -17.62
CA LYS A 80 8.46 2.48 -18.55
C LYS A 80 6.97 2.76 -18.36
N MET A 81 6.61 3.62 -17.40
CA MET A 81 5.23 4.01 -17.14
C MET A 81 4.71 4.93 -18.27
N THR A 82 3.61 4.55 -18.88
CA THR A 82 2.86 5.37 -19.83
C THR A 82 1.50 5.76 -19.23
N LYS A 83 0.86 6.79 -19.81
CA LYS A 83 -0.50 7.18 -19.38
C LYS A 83 -1.49 6.01 -19.56
N THR A 84 -1.39 5.26 -20.64
CA THR A 84 -2.24 4.09 -20.91
C THR A 84 -2.05 3.01 -19.85
N ILE A 85 -0.81 2.66 -19.52
CA ILE A 85 -0.52 1.65 -18.48
C ILE A 85 -1.08 2.12 -17.14
N LEU A 86 -0.87 3.39 -16.77
CA LEU A 86 -1.40 3.97 -15.53
C LEU A 86 -2.92 3.87 -15.46
N THR A 87 -3.61 4.25 -16.54
CA THR A 87 -5.08 4.17 -16.63
C THR A 87 -5.57 2.74 -16.48
N ILE A 88 -4.92 1.77 -17.15
CA ILE A 88 -5.26 0.35 -17.03
C ILE A 88 -5.10 -0.13 -15.58
N LEU A 89 -3.98 0.21 -14.93
CA LEU A 89 -3.73 -0.18 -13.53
C LEU A 89 -4.79 0.41 -12.58
N ILE A 90 -5.19 1.66 -12.77
CA ILE A 90 -6.25 2.30 -11.98
C ILE A 90 -7.60 1.59 -12.20
N ILE A 91 -7.97 1.28 -13.44
CA ILE A 91 -9.21 0.58 -13.75
C ILE A 91 -9.23 -0.82 -13.13
N ILE A 92 -8.15 -1.59 -13.27
CA ILE A 92 -8.02 -2.92 -12.67
C ILE A 92 -8.17 -2.80 -11.15
N GLN A 93 -7.49 -1.84 -10.53
CA GLN A 93 -7.53 -1.63 -9.08
C GLN A 93 -8.96 -1.32 -8.59
N ILE A 94 -9.70 -0.46 -9.29
CA ILE A 94 -11.08 -0.11 -8.91
C ILE A 94 -11.99 -1.34 -9.06
N ILE A 95 -11.94 -2.03 -10.19
CA ILE A 95 -12.84 -3.17 -10.47
C ILE A 95 -12.54 -4.32 -9.50
N VAL A 96 -11.31 -4.79 -9.46
CA VAL A 96 -10.94 -5.96 -8.65
C VAL A 96 -10.94 -5.62 -7.17
N GLY A 97 -10.53 -4.40 -6.79
CA GLY A 97 -10.58 -3.94 -5.41
C GLY A 97 -12.01 -3.85 -4.88
N THR A 98 -12.96 -3.39 -5.70
CA THR A 98 -14.39 -3.39 -5.34
C THR A 98 -14.92 -4.80 -5.20
N TYR A 99 -14.54 -5.72 -6.09
CA TYR A 99 -14.95 -7.13 -6.02
C TYR A 99 -14.42 -7.85 -4.77
N LEU A 100 -13.19 -7.57 -4.37
CA LEU A 100 -12.55 -8.17 -3.18
C LEU A 100 -12.92 -7.47 -1.87
N ASN A 101 -13.62 -6.34 -1.93
CA ASN A 101 -13.96 -5.56 -0.75
C ASN A 101 -14.99 -6.30 0.13
N GLN A 102 -14.56 -6.70 1.32
CA GLN A 102 -15.40 -7.33 2.35
C GLN A 102 -15.67 -6.42 3.56
N LEU A 103 -15.07 -5.21 3.59
CA LEU A 103 -15.10 -4.28 4.73
C LEU A 103 -16.05 -3.08 4.50
N GLY A 104 -16.97 -3.18 3.52
CA GLY A 104 -17.90 -2.10 3.20
C GLY A 104 -17.18 -0.82 2.81
N ILE A 105 -17.58 0.32 3.36
CA ILE A 105 -17.01 1.64 3.01
C ILE A 105 -15.52 1.72 3.34
N ILE A 106 -15.08 1.12 4.44
CA ILE A 106 -13.67 1.18 4.89
C ILE A 106 -12.75 0.46 3.90
N GLY A 107 -13.21 -0.63 3.27
CA GLY A 107 -12.43 -1.34 2.27
C GLY A 107 -12.16 -0.56 0.98
N TYR A 108 -12.82 0.59 0.75
CA TYR A 108 -12.49 1.50 -0.34
C TYR A 108 -11.32 2.44 -0.03
N LEU A 109 -10.91 2.60 1.24
CA LEU A 109 -9.83 3.52 1.62
C LEU A 109 -8.51 3.19 0.92
N PRO A 110 -8.04 1.92 0.85
CA PRO A 110 -6.83 1.57 0.09
C PRO A 110 -6.94 1.89 -1.40
N ILE A 111 -8.14 1.73 -1.99
CA ILE A 111 -8.36 2.03 -3.41
C ILE A 111 -8.26 3.53 -3.64
N ILE A 112 -8.98 4.34 -2.86
CA ILE A 112 -8.97 5.81 -2.93
C ILE A 112 -7.55 6.33 -2.74
N SER A 113 -6.87 5.88 -1.69
CA SER A 113 -5.48 6.23 -1.37
C SER A 113 -4.55 5.95 -2.56
N SER A 114 -4.59 4.74 -3.11
CA SER A 114 -3.69 4.35 -4.20
C SER A 114 -4.02 5.05 -5.52
N VAL A 115 -5.29 5.34 -5.81
CA VAL A 115 -5.69 6.11 -7.00
C VAL A 115 -5.23 7.56 -6.88
N SER A 116 -5.48 8.23 -5.76
CA SER A 116 -5.05 9.62 -5.51
C SER A 116 -3.53 9.76 -5.64
N TYR A 117 -2.79 8.84 -5.02
CA TYR A 117 -1.34 8.82 -5.14
C TYR A 117 -0.86 8.55 -6.58
N SER A 118 -1.52 7.65 -7.30
CA SER A 118 -1.18 7.34 -8.70
C SER A 118 -1.31 8.56 -9.60
N LEU A 119 -2.38 9.34 -9.42
CA LEU A 119 -2.61 10.59 -10.14
C LEU A 119 -1.57 11.65 -9.75
N ALA A 120 -1.33 11.85 -8.46
CA ALA A 120 -0.36 12.83 -7.98
C ALA A 120 1.05 12.56 -8.53
N ILE A 121 1.52 11.31 -8.46
CA ILE A 121 2.87 10.96 -8.89
C ILE A 121 3.04 11.02 -10.41
N ALA A 122 1.97 10.86 -11.19
CA ALA A 122 1.99 10.96 -12.64
C ALA A 122 1.97 12.42 -13.12
N THR A 123 1.31 13.32 -12.38
CA THR A 123 1.04 14.68 -12.82
C THR A 123 2.03 15.71 -12.26
N THR A 124 2.66 15.44 -11.12
CA THR A 124 3.56 16.41 -10.49
C THR A 124 5.00 15.94 -10.38
N PRO A 125 5.97 16.79 -10.79
CA PRO A 125 7.38 16.56 -10.49
C PRO A 125 7.78 17.09 -9.09
N ASN A 126 6.91 17.85 -8.42
CA ASN A 126 7.23 18.52 -7.15
C ASN A 126 7.28 17.51 -6.01
N LEU A 127 8.49 17.27 -5.49
CA LEU A 127 8.74 16.30 -4.43
C LEU A 127 8.06 16.70 -3.11
N GLN A 128 7.97 18.00 -2.82
CA GLN A 128 7.31 18.47 -1.61
C GLN A 128 5.79 18.22 -1.64
N TRP A 129 5.16 18.42 -2.80
CA TRP A 129 3.75 18.07 -2.99
C TRP A 129 3.51 16.56 -2.80
N LEU A 130 4.39 15.71 -3.36
CA LEU A 130 4.29 14.25 -3.19
C LEU A 130 4.41 13.84 -1.72
N ARG A 131 5.20 14.52 -0.90
CA ARG A 131 5.28 14.27 0.55
C ARG A 131 3.94 14.53 1.24
N TRP A 132 3.23 15.61 0.88
CA TRP A 132 1.89 15.88 1.41
C TRP A 132 0.89 14.79 1.02
N VAL A 133 0.94 14.32 -0.22
CA VAL A 133 0.09 13.21 -0.68
C VAL A 133 0.44 11.91 0.04
N ILE A 134 1.72 11.66 0.37
CA ILE A 134 2.11 10.51 1.20
C ILE A 134 1.47 10.61 2.60
N ILE A 135 1.47 11.79 3.23
CA ILE A 135 0.85 11.99 4.54
C ILE A 135 -0.66 11.70 4.47
N GLU A 136 -1.36 12.24 3.48
CA GLU A 136 -2.77 11.95 3.23
C GLU A 136 -3.02 10.44 3.10
N ASN A 137 -2.20 9.78 2.27
CA ASN A 137 -2.28 8.33 2.08
C ASN A 137 -2.06 7.56 3.39
N MET A 138 -1.07 7.96 4.19
CA MET A 138 -0.80 7.31 5.48
C MET A 138 -2.00 7.41 6.43
N LEU A 139 -2.74 8.52 6.42
CA LEU A 139 -3.96 8.68 7.23
C LEU A 139 -5.07 7.73 6.76
N LEU A 140 -5.29 7.60 5.46
CA LEU A 140 -6.29 6.68 4.91
C LEU A 140 -5.93 5.21 5.21
N TRP A 141 -4.66 4.85 5.08
CA TRP A 141 -4.16 3.52 5.43
C TRP A 141 -4.26 3.25 6.92
N LEU A 142 -3.94 4.21 7.79
CA LEU A 142 -4.07 4.07 9.23
C LEU A 142 -5.51 3.67 9.64
N ILE A 143 -6.52 4.32 9.05
CA ILE A 143 -7.93 3.99 9.33
C ILE A 143 -8.24 2.56 8.87
N TYR A 144 -7.76 2.16 7.70
CA TYR A 144 -7.95 0.81 7.19
C TYR A 144 -7.24 -0.24 8.04
N ASP A 145 -5.96 -0.02 8.37
CA ASP A 145 -5.12 -0.94 9.14
C ASP A 145 -5.65 -1.14 10.56
N LEU A 146 -6.13 -0.07 11.22
CA LEU A 146 -6.81 -0.17 12.51
C LEU A 146 -8.05 -1.07 12.45
N THR A 147 -8.74 -1.12 11.31
CA THR A 147 -9.93 -1.97 11.14
C THR A 147 -9.56 -3.44 10.97
N ILE A 148 -8.48 -3.74 10.25
CA ILE A 148 -7.97 -5.12 10.05
C ILE A 148 -6.98 -5.54 11.13
N GLN A 149 -6.68 -4.66 12.08
CA GLN A 149 -5.70 -4.87 13.17
C GLN A 149 -4.26 -5.12 12.67
N ALA A 150 -3.87 -4.46 11.56
CA ALA A 150 -2.52 -4.54 11.00
C ALA A 150 -1.54 -3.60 11.71
#